data_5038ebae6318cfe119845e09b09fa789
#
_entry.id   5038ebae6318cfe119845e09b09fa789
#
_cell.length_a   1.000
_cell.length_b   1.000
_cell.length_c   1.000
_cell.angle_alpha   90.00
_cell.angle_beta   90.00
_cell.angle_gamma   90.00
#
_symmetry.space_group_name_H-M   'P 1'
#
loop_
_entity.id
_entity.type
_entity.pdbx_description
1 polymer ?
#
loop_
_entity_poly.entity_id
_entity_poly.type
_entity_poly.pdbx_seq_one_letter_code
_entity_poly.pdbx_strand_id
1 'polypeptide(L)'
;EYKGFAYGSTSGTIYADLNPAKYGLESKSVVAGGFNMIEKSTGTSLIAWCVDVFHALNNKFEYTIGNSSQLNRADDLQKLVNQRYAEVTDKKTSTAFQLAIWEIVTDTGGGYSLANGTFKANGFGNAQALAGNWLKLDGKTTGNYKINYFYDGIMNDKTIAQNLISISSVPLPGAAILMLSALGLGGLLHRRRRIA
;
A
#
# COMPACT_ATOMS: atom_id res chain seq x y z
N GLU A 1 14.48 -10.39 1.10
CA GLU A 1 14.14 -11.82 1.01
C GLU A 1 12.67 -12.04 1.42
N TYR A 2 11.89 -12.70 0.57
CA TYR A 2 10.50 -13.05 0.85
C TYR A 2 10.37 -14.17 1.87
N LYS A 3 9.49 -14.00 2.85
CA LYS A 3 9.25 -14.95 3.97
C LYS A 3 7.77 -15.41 4.05
N GLY A 4 6.97 -15.17 3.04
CA GLY A 4 5.56 -15.50 3.02
C GLY A 4 4.65 -14.27 3.13
N PHE A 5 3.36 -14.48 3.31
CA PHE A 5 2.37 -13.42 3.46
C PHE A 5 2.27 -12.96 4.92
N ALA A 6 2.30 -11.65 5.16
CA ALA A 6 2.29 -11.07 6.49
C ALA A 6 1.00 -11.35 7.28
N TYR A 7 -0.14 -11.32 6.59
CA TYR A 7 -1.48 -11.52 7.18
C TYR A 7 -2.25 -12.67 6.54
N GLY A 8 -1.57 -13.51 5.73
CA GLY A 8 -2.23 -14.43 4.81
C GLY A 8 -2.66 -13.76 3.51
N SER A 9 -3.26 -14.55 2.62
CA SER A 9 -3.57 -14.13 1.25
C SER A 9 -4.81 -14.83 0.70
N THR A 10 -5.41 -14.26 -0.34
CA THR A 10 -6.52 -14.87 -1.08
C THR A 10 -6.18 -14.96 -2.55
N SER A 11 -6.46 -16.11 -3.16
CA SER A 11 -6.31 -16.32 -4.60
C SER A 11 -7.56 -15.84 -5.34
N GLY A 12 -7.36 -15.34 -6.55
CA GLY A 12 -8.42 -14.93 -7.45
C GLY A 12 -7.87 -14.62 -8.83
N THR A 13 -8.70 -14.04 -9.69
CA THR A 13 -8.33 -13.66 -11.05
C THR A 13 -8.34 -12.15 -11.20
N ILE A 14 -7.29 -11.61 -11.80
CA ILE A 14 -7.27 -10.24 -12.28
C ILE A 14 -7.35 -10.21 -13.80
N TYR A 15 -7.82 -9.09 -14.32
CA TYR A 15 -7.86 -8.78 -15.75
C TYR A 15 -7.18 -7.42 -15.92
N ALA A 16 -6.16 -7.37 -16.74
CA ALA A 16 -5.40 -6.16 -17.02
C ALA A 16 -4.83 -6.23 -18.43
N ASP A 17 -4.37 -5.12 -18.97
CA ASP A 17 -3.61 -5.09 -20.22
C ASP A 17 -2.17 -5.59 -19.93
N LEU A 18 -2.03 -6.90 -19.86
CA LEU A 18 -0.77 -7.57 -19.54
C LEU A 18 0.19 -7.63 -20.74
N ASN A 19 -0.31 -7.34 -21.94
CA ASN A 19 0.47 -7.34 -23.18
C ASN A 19 0.03 -6.21 -24.10
N PRO A 20 0.74 -5.07 -24.13
CA PRO A 20 0.40 -3.94 -24.99
C PRO A 20 0.34 -4.23 -26.51
N ALA A 21 0.93 -5.35 -26.94
CA ALA A 21 0.85 -5.80 -28.35
C ALA A 21 -0.47 -6.49 -28.68
N LYS A 22 -1.31 -6.79 -27.69
CA LYS A 22 -2.63 -7.39 -27.86
C LYS A 22 -3.72 -6.42 -27.40
N TYR A 23 -4.76 -6.29 -28.21
CA TYR A 23 -5.93 -5.51 -27.81
C TYR A 23 -6.77 -6.29 -26.80
N GLY A 24 -7.02 -5.67 -25.63
CA GLY A 24 -7.95 -6.17 -24.61
C GLY A 24 -7.26 -6.65 -23.35
N LEU A 25 -8.08 -6.86 -22.32
CA LEU A 25 -7.60 -7.32 -21.01
C LEU A 25 -7.33 -8.82 -21.04
N GLU A 26 -6.16 -9.22 -20.59
CA GLU A 26 -5.82 -10.62 -20.35
C GLU A 26 -6.13 -10.99 -18.89
N SER A 27 -6.47 -12.26 -18.65
CA SER A 27 -6.72 -12.78 -17.30
C SER A 27 -5.47 -13.43 -16.73
N LYS A 28 -5.24 -13.23 -15.44
CA LYS A 28 -4.14 -13.85 -14.69
C LYS A 28 -4.63 -14.31 -13.32
N SER A 29 -4.35 -15.56 -12.98
CA SER A 29 -4.52 -16.05 -11.61
C SER A 29 -3.43 -15.48 -10.72
N VAL A 30 -3.83 -14.85 -9.62
CA VAL A 30 -2.90 -14.20 -8.69
C VAL A 30 -3.27 -14.49 -7.23
N VAL A 31 -2.32 -14.24 -6.36
CA VAL A 31 -2.51 -14.28 -4.91
C VAL A 31 -2.32 -12.86 -4.37
N ALA A 32 -3.34 -12.32 -3.72
CA ALA A 32 -3.34 -10.96 -3.19
C ALA A 32 -3.11 -10.92 -1.68
N GLY A 33 -2.20 -10.08 -1.23
CA GLY A 33 -1.87 -9.85 0.18
C GLY A 33 -0.50 -9.22 0.36
N GLY A 34 -0.25 -8.65 1.53
CA GLY A 34 1.05 -8.07 1.89
C GLY A 34 2.11 -9.14 2.13
N PHE A 35 3.31 -8.90 1.62
CA PHE A 35 4.47 -9.79 1.74
C PHE A 35 5.26 -9.49 3.02
N ASN A 36 5.61 -10.52 3.75
CA ASN A 36 6.62 -10.42 4.80
C ASN A 36 8.02 -10.53 4.17
N MET A 37 8.80 -9.47 4.27
CA MET A 37 10.12 -9.35 3.66
C MET A 37 11.18 -9.09 4.71
N ILE A 38 12.41 -9.57 4.47
CA ILE A 38 13.59 -9.23 5.26
C ILE A 38 14.60 -8.54 4.34
N GLU A 39 15.06 -7.36 4.76
CA GLU A 39 16.18 -6.68 4.15
C GLU A 39 17.48 -7.43 4.49
N LYS A 40 18.22 -7.90 3.47
CA LYS A 40 19.39 -8.75 3.68
C LYS A 40 20.56 -8.02 4.36
N SER A 41 20.69 -6.72 4.13
CA SER A 41 21.80 -5.92 4.65
C SER A 41 21.69 -5.66 6.15
N THR A 42 20.48 -5.43 6.64
CA THR A 42 20.21 -5.03 8.03
C THR A 42 19.52 -6.11 8.86
N GLY A 43 18.93 -7.11 8.22
CA GLY A 43 18.04 -8.09 8.88
C GLY A 43 16.68 -7.53 9.27
N THR A 44 16.36 -6.29 8.88
CA THR A 44 15.11 -5.62 9.25
C THR A 44 13.93 -6.25 8.52
N SER A 45 12.89 -6.60 9.27
CA SER A 45 11.62 -7.06 8.69
C SER A 45 10.78 -5.88 8.25
N LEU A 46 10.14 -6.00 7.08
CA LEU A 46 9.19 -5.03 6.56
C LEU A 46 8.03 -5.74 5.86
N ILE A 47 6.88 -5.08 5.82
CA ILE A 47 5.75 -5.54 5.03
C ILE A 47 5.76 -4.77 3.71
N ALA A 48 5.76 -5.52 2.60
CA ALA A 48 5.77 -4.97 1.25
C ALA A 48 4.48 -5.32 0.50
N TRP A 49 4.10 -4.47 -0.43
CA TRP A 49 2.91 -4.58 -1.25
C TRP A 49 3.30 -4.48 -2.71
N CYS A 50 2.72 -5.32 -3.55
CA CYS A 50 2.96 -5.30 -4.99
C CYS A 50 2.28 -4.07 -5.62
N VAL A 51 3.03 -3.32 -6.44
CA VAL A 51 2.51 -2.25 -7.30
C VAL A 51 2.64 -2.57 -8.79
N ASP A 52 2.97 -3.82 -9.11
CA ASP A 52 3.25 -4.28 -10.46
C ASP A 52 2.61 -5.66 -10.69
N VAL A 53 1.47 -5.66 -11.35
CA VAL A 53 0.71 -6.89 -11.68
C VAL A 53 1.31 -7.69 -12.84
N PHE A 54 2.27 -7.09 -13.58
CA PHE A 54 2.83 -7.66 -14.80
C PHE A 54 3.93 -8.68 -14.52
N HIS A 55 4.68 -8.49 -13.43
CA HIS A 55 5.84 -9.31 -13.08
C HIS A 55 5.59 -10.16 -11.83
N ALA A 56 6.42 -11.16 -11.63
CA ALA A 56 6.39 -12.00 -10.44
C ALA A 56 7.43 -11.55 -9.40
N LEU A 57 7.17 -11.85 -8.13
CA LEU A 57 8.17 -11.64 -7.08
C LEU A 57 9.41 -12.51 -7.38
N ASN A 58 10.60 -11.91 -7.29
CA ASN A 58 11.84 -12.61 -7.49
C ASN A 58 12.84 -12.32 -6.36
N ASN A 59 13.18 -13.34 -5.59
CA ASN A 59 14.08 -13.23 -4.43
C ASN A 59 15.56 -13.03 -4.78
N LYS A 60 15.94 -13.09 -6.04
CA LYS A 60 17.33 -12.96 -6.50
C LYS A 60 17.72 -11.52 -6.85
N PHE A 61 16.77 -10.58 -6.80
CA PHE A 61 17.01 -9.20 -7.21
C PHE A 61 17.27 -8.28 -6.04
N GLU A 62 18.14 -7.31 -6.30
CA GLU A 62 18.35 -6.15 -5.44
C GLU A 62 17.46 -5.01 -5.93
N TYR A 63 16.62 -4.50 -5.03
CA TYR A 63 15.74 -3.39 -5.32
C TYR A 63 16.44 -2.05 -5.14
N THR A 64 16.20 -1.15 -6.06
CA THR A 64 16.56 0.26 -5.92
C THR A 64 15.44 1.00 -5.19
N ILE A 65 15.81 1.88 -4.25
CA ILE A 65 14.84 2.74 -3.57
C ILE A 65 14.51 3.91 -4.48
N GLY A 66 13.24 4.05 -4.83
CA GLY A 66 12.72 5.13 -5.65
C GLY A 66 11.88 6.12 -4.87
N ASN A 67 11.37 7.12 -5.58
CA ASN A 67 10.40 8.07 -5.05
C ASN A 67 8.98 7.57 -5.37
N SER A 68 8.10 7.55 -4.38
CA SER A 68 6.69 7.14 -4.57
C SER A 68 5.94 8.02 -5.58
N SER A 69 6.39 9.25 -5.84
CA SER A 69 5.83 10.12 -6.89
C SER A 69 6.01 9.58 -8.32
N GLN A 70 6.86 8.56 -8.51
CA GLN A 70 7.03 7.87 -9.78
C GLN A 70 5.90 6.86 -10.07
N LEU A 71 5.11 6.51 -9.07
CA LEU A 71 3.97 5.63 -9.21
C LEU A 71 2.80 6.35 -9.89
N ASN A 72 2.09 5.62 -10.73
CA ASN A 72 0.84 6.12 -11.28
C ASN A 72 -0.14 6.43 -10.13
N ARG A 73 -0.81 7.59 -10.20
CA ARG A 73 -1.77 8.07 -9.19
C ARG A 73 -1.23 8.04 -7.75
N ALA A 74 0.03 8.46 -7.57
CA ALA A 74 0.73 8.46 -6.28
C ALA A 74 -0.06 9.16 -5.16
N ASP A 75 -0.76 10.25 -5.46
CA ASP A 75 -1.59 11.00 -4.50
C ASP A 75 -2.78 10.17 -4.00
N ASP A 76 -3.45 9.45 -4.89
CA ASP A 76 -4.58 8.59 -4.50
C ASP A 76 -4.10 7.35 -3.75
N LEU A 77 -2.94 6.81 -4.12
CA LEU A 77 -2.28 5.75 -3.35
C LEU A 77 -1.91 6.24 -1.94
N GLN A 78 -1.39 7.46 -1.81
CA GLN A 78 -1.09 8.05 -0.50
C GLN A 78 -2.37 8.27 0.34
N LYS A 79 -3.49 8.68 -0.29
CA LYS A 79 -4.79 8.75 0.39
C LYS A 79 -5.26 7.39 0.90
N LEU A 80 -5.21 6.36 0.03
CA LEU A 80 -5.56 4.98 0.43
C LEU A 80 -4.74 4.55 1.66
N VAL A 81 -3.42 4.74 1.61
CA VAL A 81 -2.51 4.40 2.70
C VAL A 81 -2.90 5.13 3.98
N ASN A 82 -3.08 6.45 3.93
CA ASN A 82 -3.40 7.24 5.09
C ASN A 82 -4.76 6.91 5.70
N GLN A 83 -5.73 6.50 4.88
CA GLN A 83 -7.10 6.21 5.34
C GLN A 83 -7.26 4.76 5.81
N ARG A 84 -6.52 3.80 5.23
CA ARG A 84 -6.86 2.38 5.37
C ARG A 84 -5.75 1.49 5.89
N TYR A 85 -4.48 1.93 5.87
CA TYR A 85 -3.38 1.06 6.26
C TYR A 85 -3.47 0.59 7.71
N ALA A 86 -3.95 1.42 8.63
CA ALA A 86 -4.15 1.04 10.02
C ALA A 86 -5.23 -0.05 10.23
N GLU A 87 -6.12 -0.23 9.24
CA GLU A 87 -7.16 -1.27 9.27
C GLU A 87 -6.65 -2.64 8.77
N VAL A 88 -5.42 -2.72 8.26
CA VAL A 88 -4.84 -3.93 7.69
C VAL A 88 -4.29 -4.81 8.81
N THR A 89 -5.08 -5.75 9.30
CA THR A 89 -4.76 -6.57 10.47
C THR A 89 -4.97 -8.07 10.25
N ASP A 90 -5.64 -8.46 9.15
CA ASP A 90 -5.99 -9.84 8.86
C ASP A 90 -5.92 -10.17 7.36
N LYS A 91 -6.18 -11.42 7.01
CA LYS A 91 -6.18 -11.92 5.63
C LYS A 91 -7.14 -11.14 4.72
N LYS A 92 -8.35 -10.82 5.19
CA LYS A 92 -9.37 -10.12 4.39
C LYS A 92 -8.95 -8.69 4.10
N THR A 93 -8.53 -7.95 5.12
CA THR A 93 -8.08 -6.56 5.02
C THR A 93 -6.79 -6.44 4.22
N SER A 94 -5.86 -7.38 4.39
CA SER A 94 -4.63 -7.48 3.59
C SER A 94 -4.93 -7.70 2.11
N THR A 95 -5.81 -8.66 1.79
CA THR A 95 -6.23 -8.89 0.40
C THR A 95 -6.93 -7.66 -0.18
N ALA A 96 -7.84 -7.03 0.56
CA ALA A 96 -8.55 -5.84 0.11
C ALA A 96 -7.60 -4.67 -0.18
N PHE A 97 -6.61 -4.47 0.68
CA PHE A 97 -5.62 -3.42 0.51
C PHE A 97 -4.76 -3.63 -0.74
N GLN A 98 -4.32 -4.87 -0.98
CA GLN A 98 -3.58 -5.22 -2.20
C GLN A 98 -4.40 -5.01 -3.48
N LEU A 99 -5.70 -5.37 -3.47
CA LEU A 99 -6.58 -5.14 -4.61
C LEU A 99 -6.78 -3.65 -4.88
N ALA A 100 -6.95 -2.84 -3.83
CA ALA A 100 -7.10 -1.40 -3.94
C ALA A 100 -5.83 -0.73 -4.48
N ILE A 101 -4.64 -1.20 -4.05
CA ILE A 101 -3.36 -0.73 -4.62
C ILE A 101 -3.32 -1.02 -6.12
N TRP A 102 -3.58 -2.25 -6.54
CA TRP A 102 -3.52 -2.62 -7.96
C TRP A 102 -4.50 -1.81 -8.81
N GLU A 103 -5.73 -1.61 -8.34
CA GLU A 103 -6.71 -0.76 -9.02
C GLU A 103 -6.18 0.65 -9.23
N ILE A 104 -5.65 1.28 -8.19
CA ILE A 104 -5.14 2.66 -8.26
C ILE A 104 -3.96 2.78 -9.24
N VAL A 105 -3.00 1.87 -9.18
CA VAL A 105 -1.75 2.01 -9.96
C VAL A 105 -1.87 1.48 -11.38
N THR A 106 -2.84 0.60 -11.66
CA THR A 106 -2.95 -0.08 -12.95
C THR A 106 -4.11 0.46 -13.79
N ASP A 107 -5.25 0.83 -13.18
CA ASP A 107 -6.39 1.33 -13.95
C ASP A 107 -6.12 2.74 -14.50
N THR A 108 -6.36 2.92 -15.79
CA THR A 108 -6.23 4.20 -16.51
C THR A 108 -7.57 4.93 -16.68
N GLY A 109 -8.68 4.35 -16.21
CA GLY A 109 -10.03 4.90 -16.31
C GLY A 109 -10.29 6.12 -15.42
N GLY A 110 -11.46 6.72 -15.55
CA GLY A 110 -11.88 7.95 -14.85
C GLY A 110 -12.42 7.75 -13.43
N GLY A 111 -12.34 6.53 -12.87
CA GLY A 111 -12.81 6.19 -11.53
C GLY A 111 -12.34 4.80 -11.13
N TYR A 112 -12.52 4.42 -9.86
CA TYR A 112 -12.07 3.13 -9.35
C TYR A 112 -13.20 2.12 -9.29
N SER A 113 -13.04 0.96 -9.95
CA SER A 113 -14.04 -0.11 -9.95
C SER A 113 -13.41 -1.47 -10.27
N LEU A 114 -13.33 -2.35 -9.31
CA LEU A 114 -12.83 -3.71 -9.52
C LEU A 114 -13.68 -4.56 -10.49
N ALA A 115 -14.84 -4.06 -10.93
CA ALA A 115 -15.70 -4.74 -11.90
C ALA A 115 -15.59 -4.15 -13.32
N ASN A 116 -15.13 -2.90 -13.46
CA ASN A 116 -15.06 -2.17 -14.73
C ASN A 116 -13.71 -1.47 -14.85
N GLY A 117 -13.34 -1.03 -16.06
CA GLY A 117 -12.09 -0.32 -16.30
C GLY A 117 -11.04 -1.19 -16.98
N THR A 118 -9.80 -0.71 -16.97
CA THR A 118 -8.63 -1.37 -17.57
C THR A 118 -7.94 -2.33 -16.59
N PHE A 119 -8.30 -2.26 -15.31
CA PHE A 119 -8.01 -3.30 -14.31
C PHE A 119 -9.34 -3.84 -13.76
N LYS A 120 -9.42 -5.14 -13.53
CA LYS A 120 -10.57 -5.79 -12.88
C LYS A 120 -10.08 -6.93 -11.99
N ALA A 121 -10.86 -7.23 -10.95
CA ALA A 121 -10.58 -8.36 -10.05
C ALA A 121 -11.83 -9.17 -9.80
N ASN A 122 -11.68 -10.49 -9.71
CA ASN A 122 -12.78 -11.42 -9.41
C ASN A 122 -12.30 -12.61 -8.58
N GLY A 123 -13.19 -13.18 -7.77
CA GLY A 123 -12.93 -14.40 -6.99
C GLY A 123 -12.27 -14.16 -5.63
N PHE A 124 -12.15 -12.91 -5.16
CA PHE A 124 -11.54 -12.59 -3.86
C PHE A 124 -12.57 -12.49 -2.71
N GLY A 125 -13.81 -12.87 -2.96
CA GLY A 125 -14.87 -12.92 -1.95
C GLY A 125 -15.12 -11.58 -1.25
N ASN A 126 -15.27 -11.60 0.06
CA ASN A 126 -15.55 -10.40 0.86
C ASN A 126 -14.42 -9.35 0.83
N ALA A 127 -13.20 -9.75 0.52
CA ALA A 127 -12.08 -8.81 0.37
C ALA A 127 -12.25 -7.91 -0.85
N GLN A 128 -12.82 -8.42 -1.94
CA GLN A 128 -13.11 -7.62 -3.14
C GLN A 128 -14.15 -6.53 -2.87
N ALA A 129 -15.23 -6.86 -2.16
CA ALA A 129 -16.24 -5.89 -1.77
C ALA A 129 -15.68 -4.80 -0.83
N LEU A 130 -14.81 -5.21 0.11
CA LEU A 130 -14.12 -4.29 1.01
C LEU A 130 -13.19 -3.35 0.24
N ALA A 131 -12.39 -3.87 -0.70
CA ALA A 131 -11.52 -3.06 -1.56
C ALA A 131 -12.32 -2.03 -2.36
N GLY A 132 -13.46 -2.41 -2.95
CA GLY A 132 -14.35 -1.47 -3.64
C GLY A 132 -14.89 -0.35 -2.73
N ASN A 133 -15.11 -0.63 -1.45
CA ASN A 133 -15.47 0.40 -0.48
C ASN A 133 -14.28 1.31 -0.12
N TRP A 134 -13.08 0.76 0.00
CA TRP A 134 -11.87 1.52 0.31
C TRP A 134 -11.40 2.43 -0.82
N LEU A 135 -11.77 2.10 -2.05
CA LEU A 135 -11.49 2.90 -3.24
C LEU A 135 -12.37 4.18 -3.34
N LYS A 136 -13.36 4.33 -2.47
CA LYS A 136 -14.10 5.59 -2.30
C LYS A 136 -13.26 6.57 -1.46
N LEU A 137 -12.22 7.11 -2.08
CA LEU A 137 -11.28 8.02 -1.44
C LEU A 137 -11.93 9.38 -1.18
N ASP A 138 -12.31 9.65 0.05
CA ASP A 138 -13.13 10.83 0.44
C ASP A 138 -12.31 12.11 0.71
N GLY A 139 -11.03 12.10 0.46
CA GLY A 139 -10.13 13.24 0.66
C GLY A 139 -9.71 13.49 2.11
N LYS A 140 -10.29 12.83 3.10
CA LYS A 140 -9.82 12.89 4.49
C LYS A 140 -8.59 12.02 4.67
N THR A 141 -7.51 12.61 5.14
CA THR A 141 -6.29 11.89 5.52
C THR A 141 -6.27 11.71 7.02
N THR A 142 -6.41 10.47 7.48
CA THR A 142 -6.47 10.14 8.90
C THR A 142 -5.16 9.59 9.47
N GLY A 143 -4.21 9.23 8.62
CA GLY A 143 -2.93 8.65 9.01
C GLY A 143 -1.74 9.49 8.55
N ASN A 144 -0.61 9.32 9.25
CA ASN A 144 0.68 9.87 8.87
C ASN A 144 1.61 8.73 8.46
N TYR A 145 1.49 8.32 7.21
CA TYR A 145 2.30 7.26 6.66
C TYR A 145 3.14 7.76 5.49
N LYS A 146 4.33 7.17 5.36
CA LYS A 146 5.23 7.36 4.23
C LYS A 146 5.26 6.08 3.39
N ILE A 147 5.13 6.24 2.09
CA ILE A 147 5.33 5.17 1.11
C ILE A 147 6.79 5.16 0.71
N ASN A 148 7.46 4.02 0.88
CA ASN A 148 8.78 3.75 0.34
C ASN A 148 8.60 2.87 -0.90
N TYR A 149 9.14 3.32 -2.04
CA TYR A 149 9.02 2.62 -3.32
C TYR A 149 10.30 1.84 -3.62
N PHE A 150 10.15 0.60 -4.04
CA PHE A 150 11.23 -0.30 -4.41
C PHE A 150 10.99 -0.79 -5.84
N TYR A 151 11.92 -0.51 -6.71
CA TYR A 151 11.83 -0.92 -8.10
C TYR A 151 13.07 -1.70 -8.53
N ASP A 152 12.90 -2.51 -9.55
CA ASP A 152 13.98 -3.21 -10.21
C ASP A 152 14.82 -2.20 -11.00
N GLY A 153 16.05 -1.96 -10.56
CA GLY A 153 16.95 -0.95 -11.13
C GLY A 153 17.53 -1.29 -12.50
N ILE A 154 17.14 -2.37 -13.14
CA ILE A 154 17.73 -2.81 -14.40
C ILE A 154 17.00 -2.14 -15.58
N MET A 155 17.60 -1.10 -16.10
CA MET A 155 17.14 -0.33 -17.27
C MET A 155 17.31 -1.02 -18.63
N ASN A 156 17.61 -2.29 -18.69
CA ASN A 156 17.82 -3.00 -19.94
C ASN A 156 16.74 -4.07 -20.16
N ASP A 157 15.56 -3.65 -20.63
CA ASP A 157 14.55 -4.43 -21.39
C ASP A 157 14.13 -5.81 -20.85
N LYS A 158 14.50 -6.14 -19.61
CA LYS A 158 14.10 -7.34 -18.90
C LYS A 158 13.82 -7.01 -17.44
N THR A 159 12.72 -6.33 -17.19
CA THR A 159 12.17 -6.24 -15.83
C THR A 159 11.90 -7.65 -15.34
N ILE A 160 12.61 -8.08 -14.32
CA ILE A 160 12.64 -9.48 -13.93
C ILE A 160 11.96 -9.69 -12.57
N ALA A 161 11.62 -8.60 -11.88
CA ALA A 161 10.94 -8.63 -10.59
C ALA A 161 9.84 -7.58 -10.48
N GLN A 162 8.74 -7.92 -9.80
CA GLN A 162 7.66 -6.96 -9.55
C GLN A 162 8.12 -5.82 -8.64
N ASN A 163 7.69 -4.60 -8.94
CA ASN A 163 7.91 -3.45 -8.10
C ASN A 163 7.06 -3.51 -6.83
N LEU A 164 7.60 -2.99 -5.73
CA LEU A 164 7.01 -3.07 -4.40
C LEU A 164 6.94 -1.70 -3.74
N ILE A 165 6.04 -1.58 -2.77
CA ILE A 165 6.06 -0.50 -1.78
C ILE A 165 6.12 -1.09 -0.38
N SER A 166 6.72 -0.37 0.57
CA SER A 166 6.50 -0.56 1.99
C SER A 166 5.93 0.71 2.60
N ILE A 167 5.28 0.56 3.75
CA ILE A 167 4.60 1.66 4.42
C ILE A 167 5.19 1.77 5.82
N SER A 168 5.62 2.98 6.18
CA SER A 168 6.16 3.31 7.50
C SER A 168 5.37 4.45 8.12
N SER A 169 5.19 4.42 9.45
CA SER A 169 4.61 5.55 10.19
C SER A 169 5.60 6.73 10.20
N VAL A 170 5.11 7.93 9.99
CA VAL A 170 5.89 9.15 10.20
C VAL A 170 5.75 9.53 11.68
N PRO A 171 6.84 9.56 12.45
CA PRO A 171 6.79 10.01 13.83
C PRO A 171 6.23 11.43 13.92
N LEU A 172 5.32 11.67 14.88
CA LEU A 172 4.87 13.04 15.15
C LEU A 172 6.06 13.92 15.52
N PRO A 173 6.16 15.14 14.98
CA PRO A 173 7.20 16.07 15.40
C PRO A 173 7.22 16.19 16.92
N GLY A 174 8.39 16.05 17.55
CA GLY A 174 8.55 16.15 19.00
C GLY A 174 7.97 17.43 19.61
N ALA A 175 7.85 18.51 18.82
CA ALA A 175 7.16 19.73 19.18
C ALA A 175 5.69 19.53 19.56
N ALA A 176 4.97 18.59 18.95
CA ALA A 176 3.58 18.29 19.29
C ALA A 176 3.46 17.64 20.67
N ILE A 177 4.39 16.74 21.00
CA ILE A 177 4.47 16.09 22.32
C ILE A 177 4.83 17.12 23.40
N LEU A 178 5.77 18.02 23.11
CA LEU A 178 6.17 19.10 24.02
C LEU A 178 5.03 20.11 24.24
N MET A 179 4.26 20.46 23.24
CA MET A 179 3.07 21.32 23.41
C MET A 179 2.00 20.67 24.29
N LEU A 180 1.69 19.39 24.09
CA LEU A 180 0.73 18.70 24.93
C LEU A 180 1.17 18.58 26.39
N SER A 181 2.46 18.33 26.64
CA SER A 181 3.02 18.29 27.97
C SER A 181 3.04 19.67 28.64
N ALA A 182 3.36 20.74 27.91
CA ALA A 182 3.34 22.12 28.40
C ALA A 182 1.92 22.58 28.77
N LEU A 183 0.91 22.24 27.96
CA LEU A 183 -0.49 22.55 28.24
C LEU A 183 -1.03 21.74 29.46
N GLY A 184 -0.62 20.48 29.58
CA GLY A 184 -0.99 19.63 30.73
C GLY A 184 -0.42 20.18 32.06
N LEU A 185 0.86 20.57 32.09
CA LEU A 185 1.50 21.14 33.26
C LEU A 185 0.97 22.53 33.60
N GLY A 186 0.74 23.39 32.55
CA GLY A 186 0.14 24.71 32.74
C GLY A 186 -1.26 24.66 33.33
N GLY A 187 -2.11 23.70 32.90
CA GLY A 187 -3.45 23.49 33.42
C GLY A 187 -3.47 23.05 34.90
N LEU A 188 -2.53 22.19 35.29
CA LEU A 188 -2.39 21.74 36.68
C LEU A 188 -1.93 22.88 37.64
N LEU A 189 -1.01 23.72 37.17
CA LEU A 189 -0.53 24.87 37.94
C LEU A 189 -1.62 25.96 38.09
N HIS A 190 -2.43 26.18 37.08
CA HIS A 190 -3.54 27.12 37.13
C HIS A 190 -4.65 26.68 38.09
N ARG A 191 -4.93 25.39 38.15
CA ARG A 191 -5.92 24.83 39.09
C ARG A 191 -5.49 24.98 40.57
N ARG A 192 -4.20 24.87 40.89
CA ARG A 192 -3.67 25.05 42.24
C ARG A 192 -3.78 26.49 42.75
N ARG A 193 -3.73 27.50 41.87
CA ARG A 193 -3.85 28.92 42.25
C ARG A 193 -5.28 29.38 42.55
N ARG A 194 -6.31 28.59 42.29
CA ARG A 194 -7.72 28.90 42.59
C ARG A 194 -8.21 28.31 43.94
N ILE A 195 -7.37 27.58 44.66
CA ILE A 195 -7.74 26.90 45.91
C ILE A 195 -6.97 27.48 47.12
N ALA A 196 -6.22 28.58 46.93
CA ALA A 196 -5.52 29.32 48.01
C ALA A 196 -6.20 30.67 48.30
#